data_217e0e2bf279fff080a51dcfad760431
#
_entry.id   217e0e2bf279fff080a51dcfad760431
#
_cell.length_a   1.000
_cell.length_b   1.000
_cell.length_c   1.000
_cell.angle_alpha   90.00
_cell.angle_beta   90.00
_cell.angle_gamma   90.00
#
_symmetry.space_group_name_H-M   'P 1'
#
loop_
_entity.id
_entity.type
_entity.pdbx_description
1 polymer ?
#
loop_
_entity_poly.entity_id
_entity_poly.type
_entity_poly.pdbx_seq_one_letter_code
_entity_poly.pdbx_strand_id
1 'polypeptide(L)'
;MPGTAPPAISQLLEKWRGGDQEALRALVPLLYVDLRRVAHQHLRKARPGHTLQTTALVHEAYLRQEKQRAPQFQNRDHFVAICALLMRQILTGYERTRRAAKRGRGGLPITLDDAGAAAKARTIDLIALDDALNGLAKLGPQQIQIVELRFFGGLSIEESADLLELSPATIKRHWATARVWLHREMSGENHA
;
A
#
# COMPACT_ATOMS: atom_id res chain seq x y z
N MET A 1 11.42 18.49 -11.10
CA MET A 1 12.70 18.27 -10.41
C MET A 1 12.46 17.22 -9.35
N PRO A 2 13.00 15.97 -9.46
CA PRO A 2 12.96 15.03 -8.37
C PRO A 2 13.76 15.63 -7.22
N GLY A 3 13.12 15.80 -6.06
CA GLY A 3 13.76 16.36 -4.88
C GLY A 3 14.87 15.43 -4.41
N THR A 4 16.09 15.83 -4.60
CA THR A 4 17.28 15.15 -4.05
C THR A 4 17.04 15.00 -2.55
N ALA A 5 16.88 13.75 -2.08
CA ALA A 5 16.71 13.46 -0.66
C ALA A 5 17.88 14.10 0.12
N PRO A 6 17.65 14.64 1.32
CA PRO A 6 18.75 15.14 2.13
C PRO A 6 19.85 14.07 2.21
N PRO A 7 21.14 14.43 2.11
CA PRO A 7 22.25 13.47 2.10
C PRO A 7 22.21 12.49 3.27
N ALA A 8 21.62 12.91 4.38
CA ALA A 8 21.40 12.05 5.56
C ALA A 8 20.47 10.85 5.28
N ILE A 9 19.39 11.00 4.50
CA ILE A 9 18.44 9.90 4.22
C ILE A 9 19.11 8.86 3.32
N SER A 10 19.78 9.28 2.26
CA SER A 10 20.47 8.37 1.34
C SER A 10 21.56 7.55 2.06
N GLN A 11 22.35 8.19 2.91
CA GLN A 11 23.38 7.53 3.72
C GLN A 11 22.78 6.51 4.70
N LEU A 12 21.66 6.85 5.35
CA LEU A 12 20.99 5.93 6.25
C LEU A 12 20.39 4.73 5.51
N LEU A 13 19.82 4.93 4.31
CA LEU A 13 19.34 3.84 3.46
C LEU A 13 20.49 2.90 3.05
N GLU A 14 21.65 3.44 2.70
CA GLU A 14 22.83 2.63 2.40
C GLU A 14 23.31 1.81 3.59
N LYS A 15 23.44 2.42 4.76
CA LYS A 15 23.80 1.72 5.99
C LYS A 15 22.83 0.59 6.33
N TRP A 16 21.54 0.87 6.21
CA TRP A 16 20.53 -0.16 6.47
C TRP A 16 20.57 -1.30 5.42
N ARG A 17 20.84 -1.01 4.16
CA ARG A 17 21.13 -2.04 3.13
C ARG A 17 22.31 -2.94 3.51
N GLY A 18 23.31 -2.36 4.18
CA GLY A 18 24.44 -3.09 4.74
C GLY A 18 24.13 -3.88 6.03
N GLY A 19 22.87 -3.86 6.52
CA GLY A 19 22.43 -4.60 7.70
C GLY A 19 22.41 -3.80 9.00
N ASP A 20 22.68 -2.48 8.95
CA ASP A 20 22.67 -1.60 10.14
C ASP A 20 21.22 -1.28 10.54
N GLN A 21 20.72 -1.94 11.58
CA GLN A 21 19.38 -1.74 12.12
C GLN A 21 19.18 -0.36 12.78
N GLU A 22 20.25 0.25 13.30
CA GLU A 22 20.16 1.60 13.86
C GLU A 22 19.90 2.65 12.78
N ALA A 23 20.37 2.41 11.56
CA ALA A 23 20.06 3.26 10.42
C ALA A 23 18.55 3.28 10.11
N LEU A 24 17.85 2.15 10.23
CA LEU A 24 16.39 2.10 10.10
C LEU A 24 15.71 2.93 11.19
N ARG A 25 16.15 2.80 12.43
CA ARG A 25 15.61 3.59 13.56
C ARG A 25 15.80 5.08 13.36
N ALA A 26 16.93 5.48 12.80
CA ALA A 26 17.22 6.88 12.46
C ALA A 26 16.41 7.40 11.25
N LEU A 27 16.05 6.53 10.30
CA LEU A 27 15.22 6.89 9.13
C LEU A 27 13.79 7.25 9.49
N VAL A 28 13.18 6.52 10.43
CA VAL A 28 11.75 6.66 10.75
C VAL A 28 11.37 8.07 11.18
N PRO A 29 12.07 8.75 12.10
CA PRO A 29 11.75 10.13 12.45
C PRO A 29 11.82 11.09 11.27
N LEU A 30 12.80 10.90 10.36
CA LEU A 30 13.01 11.75 9.19
C LEU A 30 11.89 11.59 8.15
N LEU A 31 11.30 10.41 8.06
CA LEU A 31 10.26 10.06 7.09
C LEU A 31 8.86 10.00 7.73
N TYR A 32 8.74 10.29 9.02
CA TYR A 32 7.50 10.12 9.77
C TYR A 32 6.30 10.89 9.18
N VAL A 33 6.54 12.12 8.72
CA VAL A 33 5.49 12.95 8.10
C VAL A 33 4.93 12.29 6.83
N ASP A 34 5.80 11.72 5.99
CA ASP A 34 5.41 11.03 4.77
C ASP A 34 4.68 9.73 5.08
N LEU A 35 5.23 8.93 5.98
CA LEU A 35 4.61 7.67 6.41
C LEU A 35 3.23 7.92 7.04
N ARG A 36 3.10 8.97 7.84
CA ARG A 36 1.82 9.37 8.44
C ARG A 36 0.81 9.81 7.39
N ARG A 37 1.25 10.57 6.37
CA ARG A 37 0.40 10.99 5.24
C ARG A 37 -0.13 9.78 4.47
N VAL A 38 0.74 8.82 4.14
CA VAL A 38 0.38 7.58 3.45
C VAL A 38 -0.59 6.75 4.30
N ALA A 39 -0.29 6.53 5.58
CA ALA A 39 -1.17 5.81 6.50
C ALA A 39 -2.57 6.45 6.60
N HIS A 40 -2.63 7.78 6.67
CA HIS A 40 -3.90 8.51 6.69
C HIS A 40 -4.68 8.32 5.38
N GLN A 41 -4.02 8.35 4.22
CA GLN A 41 -4.65 8.10 2.93
C GLN A 41 -5.24 6.68 2.85
N HIS A 42 -4.52 5.67 3.33
CA HIS A 42 -5.00 4.29 3.39
C HIS A 42 -6.23 4.16 4.30
N LEU A 43 -6.20 4.74 5.49
CA LEU A 43 -7.31 4.69 6.43
C LEU A 43 -8.55 5.43 5.91
N ARG A 44 -8.39 6.55 5.19
CA ARG A 44 -9.51 7.26 4.55
C ARG A 44 -10.18 6.44 3.43
N LYS A 45 -9.44 5.59 2.75
CA LYS A 45 -9.97 4.70 1.70
C LYS A 45 -10.59 3.43 2.28
N ALA A 46 -10.25 3.08 3.51
CA ALA A 46 -10.81 1.94 4.22
C ALA A 46 -12.22 2.25 4.76
N ARG A 47 -12.96 1.21 5.13
CA ARG A 47 -14.32 1.38 5.68
C ARG A 47 -14.34 2.23 6.95
N PRO A 48 -15.39 3.05 7.17
CA PRO A 48 -15.62 3.71 8.46
C PRO A 48 -15.70 2.68 9.60
N GLY A 49 -15.15 3.03 10.77
CA GLY A 49 -15.14 2.15 11.95
C GLY A 49 -13.87 1.32 12.11
N HIS A 50 -12.77 1.70 11.45
CA HIS A 50 -11.46 1.20 11.81
C HIS A 50 -11.06 1.67 13.21
N THR A 51 -10.75 0.70 14.08
CA THR A 51 -10.16 0.97 15.40
C THR A 51 -8.67 1.32 15.31
N LEU A 52 -8.05 1.06 14.15
CA LEU A 52 -6.62 1.30 13.94
C LEU A 52 -6.37 2.79 13.65
N GLN A 53 -5.54 3.41 14.46
CA GLN A 53 -5.13 4.81 14.29
C GLN A 53 -3.95 4.93 13.32
N THR A 54 -3.81 6.09 12.70
CA THR A 54 -2.71 6.39 11.75
C THR A 54 -1.33 6.07 12.33
N THR A 55 -1.10 6.46 13.58
CA THR A 55 0.17 6.21 14.28
C THR A 55 0.43 4.72 14.50
N ALA A 56 -0.60 3.95 14.86
CA ALA A 56 -0.50 2.51 15.05
C ALA A 56 -0.17 1.79 13.73
N LEU A 57 -0.74 2.24 12.60
CA LEU A 57 -0.45 1.70 11.28
C LEU A 57 1.00 1.96 10.85
N VAL A 58 1.51 3.17 11.11
CA VAL A 58 2.93 3.50 10.84
C VAL A 58 3.84 2.62 11.69
N HIS A 59 3.54 2.47 12.97
CA HIS A 59 4.35 1.67 13.90
C HIS A 59 4.35 0.18 13.52
N GLU A 60 3.21 -0.38 13.16
CA GLU A 60 3.11 -1.78 12.71
C GLU A 60 3.88 -2.02 11.40
N ALA A 61 3.82 -1.06 10.47
CA ALA A 61 4.60 -1.13 9.23
C ALA A 61 6.12 -1.09 9.53
N TYR A 62 6.54 -0.25 10.46
CA TYR A 62 7.93 -0.20 10.94
C TYR A 62 8.38 -1.54 11.54
N LEU A 63 7.60 -2.11 12.46
CA LEU A 63 7.92 -3.40 13.10
C LEU A 63 8.02 -4.56 12.09
N ARG A 64 7.17 -4.55 11.05
CA ARG A 64 7.28 -5.52 9.96
C ARG A 64 8.53 -5.32 9.13
N GLN A 65 8.89 -4.06 8.89
CA GLN A 65 10.09 -3.73 8.13
C GLN A 65 11.36 -4.12 8.89
N GLU A 66 11.39 -3.95 10.21
CA GLU A 66 12.53 -4.33 11.07
C GLU A 66 12.80 -5.84 11.04
N LYS A 67 11.76 -6.66 10.86
CA LYS A 67 11.85 -8.13 10.78
C LYS A 67 12.24 -8.66 9.41
N GLN A 68 12.14 -7.84 8.37
CA GLN A 68 12.49 -8.23 7.01
C GLN A 68 13.97 -7.95 6.74
N ARG A 69 14.61 -8.79 5.88
CA ARG A 69 15.90 -8.40 5.30
C ARG A 69 15.71 -7.09 4.56
N ALA A 70 16.63 -6.15 4.76
CA ALA A 70 16.57 -4.84 4.11
C ALA A 70 16.33 -4.99 2.60
N PRO A 71 15.17 -4.58 2.06
CA PRO A 71 14.98 -4.55 0.63
C PRO A 71 15.99 -3.59 0.01
N GLN A 72 16.29 -3.74 -1.27
CA GLN A 72 17.15 -2.80 -1.98
C GLN A 72 16.41 -1.48 -2.18
N PHE A 73 16.40 -0.63 -1.17
CA PHE A 73 15.88 0.73 -1.28
C PHE A 73 16.86 1.59 -2.05
N GLN A 74 16.42 2.16 -3.14
CA GLN A 74 17.25 3.04 -3.96
C GLN A 74 17.22 4.48 -3.44
N ASN A 75 16.07 4.92 -2.94
CA ASN A 75 15.85 6.29 -2.48
C ASN A 75 14.72 6.39 -1.44
N ARG A 76 14.45 7.63 -0.96
CA ARG A 76 13.38 7.97 -0.03
C ARG A 76 12.00 7.49 -0.50
N ASP A 77 11.68 7.76 -1.76
CA ASP A 77 10.33 7.52 -2.30
C ASP A 77 10.08 6.01 -2.44
N HIS A 78 11.11 5.25 -2.78
CA HIS A 78 11.06 3.79 -2.76
C HIS A 78 10.80 3.24 -1.35
N PHE A 79 11.47 3.78 -0.32
CA PHE A 79 11.20 3.40 1.06
C PHE A 79 9.75 3.66 1.46
N VAL A 80 9.24 4.87 1.17
CA VAL A 80 7.85 5.25 1.47
C VAL A 80 6.86 4.36 0.72
N ALA A 81 7.13 4.03 -0.56
CA ALA A 81 6.30 3.15 -1.36
C ALA A 81 6.20 1.74 -0.77
N ILE A 82 7.33 1.15 -0.35
CA ILE A 82 7.33 -0.16 0.30
C ILE A 82 6.59 -0.13 1.64
N CYS A 83 6.76 0.92 2.44
CA CYS A 83 5.98 1.10 3.65
C CYS A 83 4.47 1.19 3.35
N ALA A 84 4.08 1.85 2.25
CA ALA A 84 2.68 1.92 1.82
C ALA A 84 2.10 0.53 1.50
N LEU A 85 2.88 -0.34 0.85
CA LEU A 85 2.51 -1.73 0.60
C LEU A 85 2.29 -2.52 1.87
N LEU A 86 3.22 -2.40 2.83
CA LEU A 86 3.08 -3.04 4.14
C LEU A 86 1.84 -2.55 4.87
N MET A 87 1.55 -1.25 4.83
CA MET A 87 0.34 -0.68 5.43
C MET A 87 -0.93 -1.27 4.81
N ARG A 88 -0.98 -1.43 3.48
CA ARG A 88 -2.09 -2.11 2.80
C ARG A 88 -2.27 -3.54 3.31
N GLN A 89 -1.19 -4.32 3.33
CA GLN A 89 -1.22 -5.72 3.80
C GLN A 89 -1.68 -5.82 5.26
N ILE A 90 -1.26 -4.90 6.12
CA ILE A 90 -1.69 -4.83 7.51
C ILE A 90 -3.21 -4.61 7.59
N LEU A 91 -3.72 -3.63 6.86
CA LEU A 91 -5.15 -3.31 6.85
C LEU A 91 -5.99 -4.45 6.29
N THR A 92 -5.55 -5.10 5.21
CA THR A 92 -6.23 -6.26 4.63
C THR A 92 -6.27 -7.43 5.62
N GLY A 93 -5.15 -7.71 6.29
CA GLY A 93 -5.08 -8.74 7.35
C GLY A 93 -6.04 -8.44 8.50
N TYR A 94 -6.11 -7.19 8.92
CA TYR A 94 -7.04 -6.73 9.97
C TYR A 94 -8.51 -6.94 9.57
N GLU A 95 -8.88 -6.60 8.34
CA GLU A 95 -10.24 -6.81 7.82
C GLU A 95 -10.59 -8.30 7.70
N ARG A 96 -9.65 -9.14 7.24
CA ARG A 96 -9.85 -10.59 7.18
C ARG A 96 -10.11 -11.19 8.56
N THR A 97 -9.30 -10.83 9.56
CA THR A 97 -9.47 -11.28 10.94
C THR A 97 -10.80 -10.81 11.53
N ARG A 98 -11.17 -9.54 11.30
CA ARG A 98 -12.45 -8.98 11.76
C ARG A 98 -13.65 -9.70 11.14
N ARG A 99 -13.62 -9.99 9.84
CA ARG A 99 -14.69 -10.75 9.16
C ARG A 99 -14.77 -12.19 9.67
N ALA A 100 -13.63 -12.84 9.94
CA ALA A 100 -13.60 -14.19 10.51
C ALA A 100 -14.21 -14.21 11.91
N ALA A 101 -13.83 -13.27 12.79
CA ALA A 101 -14.37 -13.16 14.14
C ALA A 101 -15.89 -12.90 14.16
N LYS A 102 -16.42 -12.10 13.21
CA LYS A 102 -17.86 -11.88 13.07
C LYS A 102 -18.61 -13.15 12.66
N ARG A 103 -18.03 -13.98 11.79
CA ARG A 103 -18.64 -15.26 11.37
C ARG A 103 -18.61 -16.32 12.48
N GLY A 104 -17.57 -16.34 13.31
CA GLY A 104 -17.41 -17.31 14.41
C GLY A 104 -18.30 -17.05 15.62
N ARG A 105 -18.92 -15.88 15.76
CA ARG A 105 -19.77 -15.50 16.90
C ARG A 105 -21.26 -15.70 16.67
N GLY A 106 -21.71 -16.38 15.62
CA GLY A 106 -23.14 -16.59 15.35
C GLY A 106 -23.97 -15.30 15.28
N GLY A 107 -23.33 -14.18 14.94
CA GLY A 107 -23.96 -12.87 14.90
C GLY A 107 -24.94 -12.78 13.74
N LEU A 108 -26.19 -12.48 14.05
CA LEU A 108 -27.24 -12.05 13.13
C LEU A 108 -26.66 -11.07 12.10
N PRO A 109 -27.09 -11.14 10.83
CA PRO A 109 -26.72 -10.14 9.83
C PRO A 109 -27.19 -8.78 10.35
N ILE A 110 -26.25 -7.91 10.71
CA ILE A 110 -26.58 -6.52 10.97
C ILE A 110 -27.12 -5.98 9.63
N THR A 111 -28.41 -5.79 9.59
CA THR A 111 -29.12 -5.11 8.51
C THR A 111 -28.42 -3.81 8.19
N LEU A 112 -28.21 -3.58 6.91
CA LEU A 112 -27.49 -2.47 6.30
C LEU A 112 -28.39 -1.21 6.33
N ASP A 113 -28.91 -0.83 7.49
CA ASP A 113 -29.58 0.43 7.67
C ASP A 113 -28.74 1.35 8.55
N ASP A 114 -28.63 2.61 8.12
CA ASP A 114 -28.13 3.79 8.81
C ASP A 114 -26.66 4.21 8.67
N ALA A 115 -25.99 3.92 7.57
CA ALA A 115 -24.89 4.80 7.17
C ALA A 115 -25.14 5.29 5.75
N GLY A 116 -25.55 6.53 5.65
CA GLY A 116 -26.10 7.15 4.45
C GLY A 116 -25.43 6.79 3.12
N ALA A 117 -26.26 6.61 2.10
CA ALA A 117 -25.88 6.18 0.74
C ALA A 117 -24.72 6.98 0.10
N ALA A 118 -24.42 8.17 0.57
CA ALA A 118 -23.30 9.00 0.11
C ALA A 118 -21.91 8.51 0.57
N ALA A 119 -21.82 7.76 1.70
CA ALA A 119 -20.56 7.18 2.19
C ALA A 119 -20.20 5.87 1.47
N LYS A 120 -21.18 5.16 0.91
CA LYS A 120 -20.97 3.88 0.20
C LYS A 120 -20.17 4.01 -1.09
N ALA A 121 -20.26 5.14 -1.79
CA ALA A 121 -19.65 5.32 -3.12
C ALA A 121 -18.11 5.48 -3.09
N ARG A 122 -17.47 5.60 -1.93
CA ARG A 122 -16.02 5.86 -1.81
C ARG A 122 -15.25 4.83 -0.98
N THR A 123 -15.90 3.82 -0.45
CA THR A 123 -15.23 2.82 0.38
C THR A 123 -14.76 1.67 -0.49
N ILE A 124 -13.47 1.56 -0.72
CA ILE A 124 -12.86 0.43 -1.41
C ILE A 124 -12.99 -0.80 -0.50
N ASP A 125 -13.54 -1.90 -1.00
CA ASP A 125 -13.44 -3.18 -0.32
C ASP A 125 -11.99 -3.67 -0.40
N LEU A 126 -11.25 -3.51 0.70
CA LEU A 126 -9.82 -3.85 0.77
C LEU A 126 -9.56 -5.34 0.51
N ILE A 127 -10.50 -6.21 0.82
CA ILE A 127 -10.35 -7.65 0.56
C ILE A 127 -10.54 -7.91 -0.93
N ALA A 128 -11.60 -7.38 -1.55
CA ALA A 128 -11.81 -7.51 -2.98
C ALA A 128 -10.65 -6.93 -3.78
N LEU A 129 -10.14 -5.77 -3.34
CA LEU A 129 -8.96 -5.16 -3.96
C LEU A 129 -7.71 -6.04 -3.80
N ASP A 130 -7.50 -6.63 -2.62
CA ASP A 130 -6.35 -7.51 -2.38
C ASP A 130 -6.44 -8.79 -3.21
N ASP A 131 -7.62 -9.38 -3.33
CA ASP A 131 -7.87 -10.55 -4.16
C ASP A 131 -7.69 -10.23 -5.66
N ALA A 132 -8.17 -9.07 -6.12
CA ALA A 132 -7.93 -8.57 -7.47
C ALA A 132 -6.42 -8.35 -7.73
N LEU A 133 -5.69 -7.73 -6.82
CA LEU A 133 -4.24 -7.54 -6.96
C LEU A 133 -3.47 -8.86 -6.99
N ASN A 134 -3.89 -9.85 -6.20
CA ASN A 134 -3.32 -11.19 -6.25
C ASN A 134 -3.61 -11.90 -7.59
N GLY A 135 -4.80 -11.66 -8.17
CA GLY A 135 -5.13 -12.10 -9.53
C GLY A 135 -4.25 -11.43 -10.58
N LEU A 136 -4.08 -10.10 -10.49
CA LEU A 136 -3.20 -9.34 -11.39
C LEU A 136 -1.74 -9.81 -11.33
N ALA A 137 -1.24 -10.17 -10.14
CA ALA A 137 0.11 -10.68 -9.95
C ALA A 137 0.38 -11.98 -10.74
N LYS A 138 -0.65 -12.84 -10.87
CA LYS A 138 -0.55 -14.09 -11.65
C LYS A 138 -0.50 -13.83 -13.15
N LEU A 139 -1.13 -12.74 -13.61
CA LEU A 139 -1.16 -12.35 -15.03
C LEU A 139 0.10 -11.59 -15.44
N GLY A 140 0.64 -10.76 -14.54
CA GLY A 140 1.81 -9.96 -14.84
C GLY A 140 2.47 -9.36 -13.61
N PRO A 141 3.65 -9.88 -13.23
CA PRO A 141 4.36 -9.38 -12.04
C PRO A 141 4.78 -7.91 -12.17
N GLN A 142 5.05 -7.41 -13.36
CA GLN A 142 5.36 -5.99 -13.56
C GLN A 142 4.16 -5.08 -13.37
N GLN A 143 2.96 -5.53 -13.77
CA GLN A 143 1.73 -4.75 -13.62
C GLN A 143 1.41 -4.52 -12.15
N ILE A 144 1.54 -5.55 -11.30
CA ILE A 144 1.28 -5.36 -9.88
C ILE A 144 2.30 -4.43 -9.24
N GLN A 145 3.59 -4.55 -9.54
CA GLN A 145 4.61 -3.65 -9.01
C GLN A 145 4.29 -2.19 -9.36
N ILE A 146 3.91 -1.92 -10.61
CA ILE A 146 3.53 -0.57 -11.05
C ILE A 146 2.29 -0.07 -10.32
N VAL A 147 1.27 -0.91 -10.13
CA VAL A 147 0.06 -0.55 -9.36
C VAL A 147 0.44 -0.22 -7.91
N GLU A 148 1.26 -1.03 -7.31
CA GLU A 148 1.72 -0.84 -5.94
C GLU A 148 2.47 0.48 -5.76
N LEU A 149 3.44 0.75 -6.61
CA LEU A 149 4.22 1.98 -6.54
C LEU A 149 3.38 3.23 -6.81
N ARG A 150 2.51 3.21 -7.83
CA ARG A 150 1.74 4.39 -8.23
C ARG A 150 0.51 4.63 -7.38
N PHE A 151 -0.30 3.61 -7.12
CA PHE A 151 -1.58 3.76 -6.42
C PHE A 151 -1.41 3.82 -4.91
N PHE A 152 -0.54 2.99 -4.35
CA PHE A 152 -0.30 2.93 -2.91
C PHE A 152 0.91 3.77 -2.50
N GLY A 153 2.00 3.71 -3.25
CA GLY A 153 3.23 4.48 -3.00
C GLY A 153 3.13 5.95 -3.40
N GLY A 154 2.20 6.29 -4.30
CA GLY A 154 2.02 7.66 -4.79
C GLY A 154 3.12 8.15 -5.72
N LEU A 155 3.95 7.25 -6.28
CA LEU A 155 5.02 7.59 -7.21
C LEU A 155 4.45 8.09 -8.55
N SER A 156 5.15 9.03 -9.17
CA SER A 156 4.91 9.47 -10.55
C SER A 156 5.27 8.37 -11.55
N ILE A 157 4.96 8.60 -12.82
CA ILE A 157 5.38 7.69 -13.90
C ILE A 157 6.90 7.67 -14.02
N GLU A 158 7.52 8.83 -13.92
CA GLU A 158 8.95 9.02 -14.02
C GLU A 158 9.68 8.34 -12.86
N GLU A 159 9.26 8.58 -11.62
CA GLU A 159 9.83 7.92 -10.43
C GLU A 159 9.65 6.40 -10.48
N SER A 160 8.51 5.91 -10.97
CA SER A 160 8.27 4.46 -11.13
C SER A 160 9.14 3.87 -12.25
N ALA A 161 9.41 4.64 -13.30
CA ALA A 161 10.27 4.25 -14.41
C ALA A 161 11.73 4.11 -13.96
N ASP A 162 12.22 5.11 -13.24
CA ASP A 162 13.58 5.10 -12.67
C ASP A 162 13.76 3.93 -11.70
N LEU A 163 12.75 3.69 -10.85
CA LEU A 163 12.82 2.63 -9.83
C LEU A 163 12.80 1.22 -10.41
N LEU A 164 12.00 1.01 -11.46
CA LEU A 164 11.85 -0.32 -12.10
C LEU A 164 12.81 -0.52 -13.27
N GLU A 165 13.66 0.47 -13.57
CA GLU A 165 14.58 0.48 -14.71
C GLU A 165 13.84 0.25 -16.05
N LEU A 166 12.65 0.86 -16.17
CA LEU A 166 11.78 0.78 -17.34
C LEU A 166 11.61 2.16 -18.00
N SER A 167 11.20 2.18 -19.26
CA SER A 167 10.84 3.45 -19.90
C SER A 167 9.51 4.01 -19.36
N PRO A 168 9.33 5.34 -19.28
CA PRO A 168 8.06 5.95 -18.93
C PRO A 168 6.88 5.48 -19.80
N ALA A 169 7.14 5.21 -21.07
CA ALA A 169 6.14 4.67 -22.01
C ALA A 169 5.70 3.25 -21.60
N THR A 170 6.63 2.41 -21.15
CA THR A 170 6.35 1.07 -20.64
C THR A 170 5.50 1.15 -19.36
N ILE A 171 5.85 2.04 -18.42
CA ILE A 171 5.06 2.27 -17.20
C ILE A 171 3.63 2.70 -17.55
N LYS A 172 3.47 3.68 -18.46
CA LYS A 172 2.14 4.14 -18.92
C LYS A 172 1.29 3.00 -19.48
N ARG A 173 1.87 2.16 -20.33
CA ARG A 173 1.16 1.03 -20.94
C ARG A 173 0.73 -0.01 -19.89
N HIS A 174 1.64 -0.45 -19.03
CA HIS A 174 1.33 -1.43 -17.97
C HIS A 174 0.32 -0.88 -16.96
N TRP A 175 0.44 0.39 -16.60
CA TRP A 175 -0.51 1.09 -15.73
C TRP A 175 -1.91 1.14 -16.32
N ALA A 176 -2.04 1.48 -17.62
CA ALA A 176 -3.34 1.51 -18.30
C ALA A 176 -3.98 0.12 -18.32
N THR A 177 -3.23 -0.91 -18.70
CA THR A 177 -3.68 -2.31 -18.71
C THR A 177 -4.13 -2.76 -17.31
N ALA A 178 -3.32 -2.51 -16.30
CA ALA A 178 -3.63 -2.89 -14.92
C ALA A 178 -4.91 -2.21 -14.40
N ARG A 179 -5.11 -0.92 -14.70
CA ARG A 179 -6.33 -0.19 -14.31
C ARG A 179 -7.60 -0.79 -14.92
N VAL A 180 -7.57 -1.08 -16.22
CA VAL A 180 -8.73 -1.69 -16.92
C VAL A 180 -9.04 -3.05 -16.33
N TRP A 181 -8.02 -3.87 -16.09
CA TRP A 181 -8.18 -5.19 -15.51
C TRP A 181 -8.76 -5.13 -14.09
N LEU A 182 -8.18 -4.30 -13.21
CA LEU A 182 -8.65 -4.11 -11.84
C LEU A 182 -10.09 -3.59 -11.81
N HIS A 183 -10.44 -2.67 -12.71
CA HIS A 183 -11.81 -2.16 -12.81
C HIS A 183 -12.80 -3.29 -13.10
N ARG A 184 -12.52 -4.13 -14.09
CA ARG A 184 -13.38 -5.27 -14.45
C ARG A 184 -13.51 -6.27 -13.31
N GLU A 185 -12.40 -6.63 -12.68
CA GLU A 185 -12.38 -7.60 -11.58
C GLU A 185 -13.19 -7.10 -10.38
N MET A 186 -13.04 -5.82 -10.04
CA MET A 186 -13.76 -5.22 -8.91
C MET A 186 -15.21 -4.88 -9.21
N SER A 187 -15.59 -4.68 -10.47
CA SER A 187 -16.97 -4.46 -10.90
C SER A 187 -17.79 -5.76 -11.03
N GLY A 188 -17.14 -6.91 -10.90
CA GLY A 188 -17.81 -8.22 -11.05
C GLY A 188 -18.18 -8.59 -12.49
N GLU A 189 -17.67 -7.86 -13.49
CA GLU A 189 -17.99 -8.09 -14.91
C GLU A 189 -17.38 -9.39 -15.48
N ASN A 190 -16.54 -10.10 -14.72
CA ASN A 190 -15.91 -11.36 -15.14
C ASN A 190 -16.70 -12.62 -14.76
N HIS A 191 -17.92 -12.50 -14.21
CA HIS A 191 -18.72 -13.65 -13.75
C HIS A 191 -20.03 -13.82 -14.57
N ALA A 192 -20.06 -13.32 -15.80
CA ALA A 192 -21.14 -13.54 -16.74
C ALA A 192 -20.68 -14.37 -17.93
#